data_8b4e41995f389b9d16c868cf144ff69e
#
_entry.id   8b4e41995f389b9d16c868cf144ff69e
#
_cell.length_a   1.000
_cell.length_b   1.000
_cell.length_c   1.000
_cell.angle_alpha   90.00
_cell.angle_beta   90.00
_cell.angle_gamma   90.00
#
_symmetry.space_group_name_H-M   'P 1'
#
loop_
_entity.id
_entity.type
_entity.pdbx_description
1 polymer ?
#
loop_
_entity_poly.entity_id
_entity_poly.type
_entity_poly.pdbx_seq_one_letter_code
_entity_poly.pdbx_strand_id
1 'polypeptide(L)'
;MSPMNTVPANQHLNRRPLYLLADIGGTNARFAFVERYNPLPQPIANYAIEDFPSFDGVLNQLEADWVELQQQDAVLEGACLAVAAIPEQREISFTNNAWRFTAASVATRLGCEQISIINDFAAMARALPVLKADHLEAIGGGEAAPHKPMVAIGPGTGTGVASVVFDQDGAPIVLPGEGGHVDFAPITDIEAKILSRLRAQFGRVSIERLLCGTGIMNIYRALSEIRDMSVVHLTPEAVG
;
A
#
# COMPACT_ATOMS: atom_id res chain seq x y z
N MET A 1 33.83 -35.85 1.68
CA MET A 1 33.11 -35.33 2.84
C MET A 1 33.95 -34.21 3.41
N SER A 2 33.63 -32.97 3.02
CA SER A 2 34.24 -31.74 3.60
C SER A 2 33.40 -31.28 4.76
N PRO A 3 33.97 -30.85 5.87
CA PRO A 3 33.20 -30.42 7.04
C PRO A 3 32.47 -29.09 6.73
N MET A 4 31.19 -29.05 7.09
CA MET A 4 30.40 -27.79 7.15
C MET A 4 31.14 -26.78 8.02
N ASN A 5 31.46 -25.62 7.44
CA ASN A 5 31.92 -24.45 8.18
C ASN A 5 30.75 -23.96 9.07
N THR A 6 30.73 -24.40 10.32
CA THR A 6 29.91 -23.77 11.36
C THR A 6 30.52 -22.41 11.67
N VAL A 7 29.90 -21.37 11.19
CA VAL A 7 30.21 -19.98 11.61
C VAL A 7 29.99 -19.89 13.12
N PRO A 8 30.97 -19.48 13.92
CA PRO A 8 30.84 -19.42 15.37
C PRO A 8 29.77 -18.41 15.76
N ALA A 9 28.88 -18.80 16.68
CA ALA A 9 27.73 -18.05 17.19
C ALA A 9 28.05 -16.67 17.81
N ASN A 10 29.32 -16.30 17.96
CA ASN A 10 29.76 -15.06 18.63
C ASN A 10 30.02 -13.87 17.69
N GLN A 11 29.83 -14.02 16.36
CA GLN A 11 30.03 -12.91 15.42
C GLN A 11 28.80 -12.01 15.20
N HIS A 12 27.63 -12.36 15.78
CA HIS A 12 26.40 -11.59 15.62
C HIS A 12 26.25 -10.42 16.62
N LEU A 13 27.10 -10.30 17.62
CA LEU A 13 26.94 -9.36 18.72
C LEU A 13 27.22 -7.89 18.38
N ASN A 14 27.75 -7.58 17.18
CA ASN A 14 28.09 -6.19 16.79
C ASN A 14 27.41 -5.74 15.48
N ARG A 15 26.52 -6.56 14.88
CA ARG A 15 25.83 -6.17 13.64
C ARG A 15 24.58 -5.39 13.93
N ARG A 16 24.33 -4.32 13.16
CA ARG A 16 23.11 -3.51 13.28
C ARG A 16 21.91 -4.26 12.73
N PRO A 17 20.88 -4.53 13.55
CA PRO A 17 19.68 -5.18 13.08
C PRO A 17 18.84 -4.23 12.24
N LEU A 18 18.59 -4.58 10.98
CA LEU A 18 17.76 -3.84 10.05
C LEU A 18 16.48 -4.60 9.71
N TYR A 19 15.44 -3.85 9.40
CA TYR A 19 14.21 -4.36 8.82
C TYR A 19 13.96 -3.67 7.48
N LEU A 20 13.61 -4.44 6.46
CA LEU A 20 13.19 -3.92 5.17
C LEU A 20 11.70 -3.58 5.21
N LEU A 21 11.37 -2.38 4.81
CA LEU A 21 9.98 -1.97 4.55
C LEU A 21 9.80 -1.83 3.04
N ALA A 22 8.68 -2.33 2.53
CA ALA A 22 8.28 -2.15 1.15
C ALA A 22 6.83 -1.67 1.06
N ASP A 23 6.57 -0.69 0.16
CA ASP A 23 5.26 -0.26 -0.29
C ASP A 23 5.13 -0.59 -1.77
N ILE A 24 4.33 -1.60 -2.10
CA ILE A 24 4.19 -2.15 -3.45
C ILE A 24 2.77 -1.87 -3.94
N GLY A 25 2.64 -0.75 -4.64
CA GLY A 25 1.38 -0.31 -5.24
C GLY A 25 1.13 -0.90 -6.64
N GLY A 26 0.30 -0.22 -7.41
CA GLY A 26 -0.01 -0.59 -8.80
C GLY A 26 1.06 -0.17 -9.82
N THR A 27 1.83 0.89 -9.54
CA THR A 27 2.77 1.53 -10.46
C THR A 27 4.19 1.63 -9.91
N ASN A 28 4.34 1.70 -8.60
CA ASN A 28 5.62 1.88 -7.92
C ASN A 28 5.81 0.86 -6.82
N ALA A 29 7.08 0.49 -6.62
CA ALA A 29 7.56 -0.27 -5.47
C ALA A 29 8.61 0.58 -4.74
N ARG A 30 8.31 0.99 -3.50
CA ARG A 30 9.17 1.82 -2.66
C ARG A 30 9.77 0.98 -1.56
N PHE A 31 11.05 1.20 -1.29
CA PHE A 31 11.78 0.47 -0.27
C PHE A 31 12.46 1.41 0.71
N ALA A 32 12.48 1.02 1.97
CA ALA A 32 13.16 1.72 3.03
C ALA A 32 13.73 0.73 4.06
N PHE A 33 14.78 1.13 4.76
CA PHE A 33 15.27 0.41 5.93
C PHE A 33 14.88 1.11 7.23
N VAL A 34 14.71 0.29 8.26
CA VAL A 34 14.49 0.73 9.64
C VAL A 34 15.44 -0.02 10.55
N GLU A 35 16.13 0.68 11.41
CA GLU A 35 16.91 0.07 12.49
C GLU A 35 16.01 -0.24 13.69
N ARG A 36 16.25 -1.34 14.39
CA ARG A 36 15.45 -1.75 15.55
C ARG A 36 15.32 -0.64 16.61
N TYR A 37 16.38 0.12 16.83
CA TYR A 37 16.45 1.15 17.88
C TYR A 37 16.34 2.59 17.35
N ASN A 38 16.22 2.75 16.04
CA ASN A 38 15.93 4.02 15.38
C ASN A 38 14.83 3.82 14.35
N PRO A 39 13.54 3.96 14.74
CA PRO A 39 12.42 3.59 13.91
C PRO A 39 12.10 4.58 12.77
N LEU A 40 12.99 5.52 12.47
CA LEU A 40 12.82 6.42 11.32
C LEU A 40 13.19 5.68 10.03
N PRO A 41 12.26 5.51 9.09
CA PRO A 41 12.55 4.88 7.80
C PRO A 41 13.60 5.67 7.03
N GLN A 42 14.59 4.97 6.51
CA GLN A 42 15.59 5.52 5.60
C GLN A 42 15.24 5.03 4.19
N PRO A 43 14.70 5.90 3.30
CA PRO A 43 14.36 5.53 1.94
C PRO A 43 15.61 5.06 1.18
N ILE A 44 15.46 3.97 0.40
CA ILE A 44 16.55 3.40 -0.39
C ILE A 44 16.25 3.59 -1.87
N ALA A 45 15.06 3.15 -2.30
CA ALA A 45 14.72 3.05 -3.70
C ALA A 45 13.23 3.29 -3.96
N ASN A 46 12.93 3.78 -5.14
CA ASN A 46 11.59 3.83 -5.72
C ASN A 46 11.70 3.37 -7.18
N TYR A 47 11.15 2.19 -7.45
CA TYR A 47 11.19 1.58 -8.77
C TYR A 47 9.83 1.65 -9.44
N ALA A 48 9.80 1.98 -10.74
CA ALA A 48 8.61 1.81 -11.54
C ALA A 48 8.39 0.31 -11.81
N ILE A 49 7.18 -0.18 -11.57
CA ILE A 49 6.86 -1.61 -11.72
C ILE A 49 7.02 -2.06 -13.17
N GLU A 50 6.72 -1.21 -14.13
CA GLU A 50 6.85 -1.48 -15.58
C GLU A 50 8.27 -1.79 -16.03
N ASP A 51 9.28 -1.31 -15.31
CA ASP A 51 10.68 -1.55 -15.64
C ASP A 51 11.13 -2.99 -15.27
N PHE A 52 10.33 -3.72 -14.50
CA PHE A 52 10.71 -5.05 -13.99
C PHE A 52 9.66 -6.11 -14.33
N PRO A 53 10.05 -7.16 -15.06
CA PRO A 53 9.13 -8.23 -15.47
C PRO A 53 8.67 -9.12 -14.28
N SER A 54 9.39 -9.09 -13.15
CA SER A 54 9.10 -9.90 -11.98
C SER A 54 9.54 -9.21 -10.69
N PHE A 55 8.97 -9.63 -9.55
CA PHE A 55 9.39 -9.16 -8.24
C PHE A 55 10.83 -9.55 -7.90
N ASP A 56 11.29 -10.72 -8.35
CA ASP A 56 12.70 -11.12 -8.20
C ASP A 56 13.65 -10.15 -8.93
N GLY A 57 13.24 -9.60 -10.07
CA GLY A 57 14.01 -8.58 -10.78
C GLY A 57 14.21 -7.32 -9.94
N VAL A 58 13.16 -6.88 -9.23
CA VAL A 58 13.25 -5.75 -8.29
C VAL A 58 14.17 -6.08 -7.12
N LEU A 59 14.05 -7.27 -6.55
CA LEU A 59 14.92 -7.68 -5.44
C LEU A 59 16.39 -7.78 -5.87
N ASN A 60 16.69 -8.17 -7.12
CA ASN A 60 18.04 -8.15 -7.65
C ASN A 60 18.62 -6.72 -7.72
N GLN A 61 17.79 -5.77 -8.19
CA GLN A 61 18.20 -4.37 -8.23
C GLN A 61 18.37 -3.81 -6.82
N LEU A 62 17.43 -4.10 -5.92
CA LEU A 62 17.49 -3.69 -4.52
C LEU A 62 18.77 -4.21 -3.84
N GLU A 63 19.16 -5.46 -4.12
CA GLU A 63 20.42 -6.00 -3.59
C GLU A 63 21.65 -5.27 -4.12
N ALA A 64 21.65 -4.92 -5.42
CA ALA A 64 22.74 -4.15 -6.00
C ALA A 64 22.87 -2.78 -5.32
N ASP A 65 21.74 -2.08 -5.15
CA ASP A 65 21.68 -0.80 -4.46
C ASP A 65 22.02 -0.93 -2.96
N TRP A 66 21.67 -2.08 -2.36
CA TRP A 66 21.99 -2.41 -0.98
C TRP A 66 23.47 -2.65 -0.73
N VAL A 67 24.19 -3.25 -1.68
CA VAL A 67 25.64 -3.55 -1.52
C VAL A 67 26.43 -2.27 -1.22
N GLU A 68 26.04 -1.14 -1.78
CA GLU A 68 26.66 0.15 -1.45
C GLU A 68 26.40 0.57 0.01
N LEU A 69 25.25 0.17 0.59
CA LEU A 69 24.88 0.45 1.98
C LEU A 69 25.41 -0.60 2.96
N GLN A 70 25.67 -1.84 2.51
CA GLN A 70 26.16 -2.95 3.34
C GLN A 70 27.57 -2.79 3.89
N GLN A 71 28.32 -1.77 3.52
CA GLN A 71 29.68 -1.52 4.06
C GLN A 71 29.72 -1.33 5.60
N GLN A 72 28.61 -1.54 6.30
CA GLN A 72 28.44 -1.18 7.71
C GLN A 72 27.85 -2.32 8.55
N ASP A 73 28.43 -3.52 8.56
CA ASP A 73 28.08 -4.59 9.53
C ASP A 73 26.57 -4.73 9.88
N ALA A 74 25.68 -4.58 8.87
CA ALA A 74 24.27 -4.70 9.05
C ALA A 74 23.77 -6.12 8.76
N VAL A 75 22.71 -6.56 9.47
CA VAL A 75 22.02 -7.82 9.21
C VAL A 75 20.53 -7.56 9.05
N LEU A 76 19.95 -8.11 7.99
CA LEU A 76 18.50 -8.05 7.80
C LEU A 76 17.83 -9.10 8.69
N GLU A 77 17.08 -8.65 9.69
CA GLU A 77 16.34 -9.52 10.60
C GLU A 77 14.95 -9.88 10.10
N GLY A 78 14.34 -9.00 9.30
CA GLY A 78 13.01 -9.23 8.76
C GLY A 78 12.60 -8.21 7.72
N ALA A 79 11.43 -8.44 7.11
CA ALA A 79 10.83 -7.51 6.18
C ALA A 79 9.32 -7.40 6.39
N CYS A 80 8.79 -6.20 6.15
CA CYS A 80 7.35 -5.94 6.09
C CYS A 80 7.01 -5.35 4.73
N LEU A 81 6.17 -6.04 3.97
CA LEU A 81 5.72 -5.64 2.65
C LEU A 81 4.26 -5.22 2.72
N ALA A 82 3.98 -3.94 2.51
CA ALA A 82 2.65 -3.42 2.27
C ALA A 82 2.33 -3.62 0.78
N VAL A 83 1.23 -4.29 0.47
CA VAL A 83 0.88 -4.67 -0.91
C VAL A 83 -0.54 -4.23 -1.26
N ALA A 84 -0.72 -3.70 -2.47
CA ALA A 84 -2.04 -3.45 -3.06
C ALA A 84 -2.68 -4.76 -3.54
N ALA A 85 -2.81 -5.75 -2.65
CA ALA A 85 -3.31 -7.09 -2.90
C ALA A 85 -3.89 -7.68 -1.61
N ILE A 86 -4.47 -8.89 -1.70
CA ILE A 86 -5.01 -9.64 -0.55
C ILE A 86 -3.87 -10.41 0.11
N PRO A 87 -3.41 -10.02 1.31
CA PRO A 87 -2.21 -10.59 1.93
C PRO A 87 -2.40 -12.02 2.47
N GLU A 88 -3.64 -12.47 2.69
CA GLU A 88 -3.97 -13.82 3.18
C GLU A 88 -3.85 -14.90 2.09
N GLN A 89 -3.65 -14.51 0.84
CA GLN A 89 -3.43 -15.47 -0.24
C GLN A 89 -2.07 -16.15 -0.09
N ARG A 90 -2.04 -17.46 -0.42
CA ARG A 90 -0.78 -18.24 -0.38
C ARG A 90 0.28 -17.65 -1.32
N GLU A 91 -0.14 -17.14 -2.45
CA GLU A 91 0.68 -16.41 -3.41
C GLU A 91 0.10 -15.03 -3.65
N ILE A 92 0.90 -14.02 -3.40
CA ILE A 92 0.55 -12.64 -3.68
C ILE A 92 0.56 -12.41 -5.17
N SER A 93 -0.51 -11.82 -5.67
CA SER A 93 -0.68 -11.47 -7.08
C SER A 93 -1.33 -10.11 -7.20
N PHE A 94 -0.97 -9.36 -8.22
CA PHE A 94 -1.47 -8.02 -8.46
C PHE A 94 -2.40 -8.00 -9.67
N THR A 95 -3.41 -7.14 -9.63
CA THR A 95 -4.36 -6.97 -10.75
C THR A 95 -3.69 -6.31 -11.96
N ASN A 96 -2.74 -5.41 -11.71
CA ASN A 96 -2.20 -4.51 -12.74
C ASN A 96 -0.81 -4.88 -13.23
N ASN A 97 -0.21 -5.96 -12.71
CA ASN A 97 1.11 -6.43 -13.15
C ASN A 97 1.22 -7.96 -13.03
N ALA A 98 2.27 -8.52 -13.62
CA ALA A 98 2.48 -9.97 -13.67
C ALA A 98 3.22 -10.51 -12.44
N TRP A 99 3.56 -9.68 -11.46
CA TRP A 99 4.35 -10.12 -10.33
C TRP A 99 3.59 -11.15 -9.48
N ARG A 100 4.32 -12.15 -9.07
CA ARG A 100 3.87 -13.22 -8.19
C ARG A 100 4.98 -13.52 -7.19
N PHE A 101 4.64 -13.64 -5.92
CA PHE A 101 5.58 -14.09 -4.90
C PHE A 101 4.84 -14.66 -3.68
N THR A 102 5.58 -15.36 -2.84
CA THR A 102 5.10 -15.86 -1.55
C THR A 102 5.96 -15.31 -0.43
N ALA A 103 5.46 -15.28 0.80
CA ALA A 103 6.29 -14.90 1.95
C ALA A 103 7.54 -15.80 2.05
N ALA A 104 7.39 -17.10 1.76
CA ALA A 104 8.51 -18.05 1.78
C ALA A 104 9.57 -17.76 0.70
N SER A 105 9.15 -17.38 -0.53
CA SER A 105 10.11 -17.02 -1.58
C SER A 105 10.88 -15.74 -1.22
N VAL A 106 10.18 -14.77 -0.65
CA VAL A 106 10.80 -13.51 -0.18
C VAL A 106 11.77 -13.79 0.97
N ALA A 107 11.39 -14.61 1.95
CA ALA A 107 12.25 -15.02 3.06
C ALA A 107 13.54 -15.65 2.58
N THR A 108 13.43 -16.62 1.66
CA THR A 108 14.58 -17.29 1.05
C THR A 108 15.48 -16.30 0.32
N ARG A 109 14.88 -15.40 -0.45
CA ARG A 109 15.59 -14.43 -1.29
C ARG A 109 16.35 -13.39 -0.47
N LEU A 110 15.72 -12.89 0.60
CA LEU A 110 16.31 -11.89 1.49
C LEU A 110 17.19 -12.49 2.58
N GLY A 111 17.18 -13.81 2.76
CA GLY A 111 17.95 -14.49 3.81
C GLY A 111 17.47 -14.16 5.23
N CYS A 112 16.19 -13.82 5.41
CA CYS A 112 15.59 -13.54 6.71
C CYS A 112 14.28 -14.31 6.90
N GLU A 113 14.01 -14.76 8.13
CA GLU A 113 12.86 -15.62 8.41
C GLU A 113 11.57 -14.81 8.72
N GLN A 114 11.71 -13.58 9.19
CA GLN A 114 10.59 -12.76 9.62
C GLN A 114 10.04 -11.94 8.45
N ILE A 115 9.12 -12.52 7.70
CA ILE A 115 8.40 -11.82 6.62
C ILE A 115 6.96 -11.56 7.05
N SER A 116 6.58 -10.29 7.02
CA SER A 116 5.19 -9.84 7.20
C SER A 116 4.69 -9.25 5.89
N ILE A 117 3.55 -9.72 5.41
CA ILE A 117 2.86 -9.13 4.26
C ILE A 117 1.53 -8.58 4.77
N ILE A 118 1.26 -7.31 4.50
CA ILE A 118 0.04 -6.63 4.92
C ILE A 118 -0.58 -5.88 3.74
N ASN A 119 -1.87 -5.60 3.81
CA ASN A 119 -2.49 -4.72 2.84
C ASN A 119 -1.95 -3.27 2.98
N ASP A 120 -1.84 -2.53 1.89
CA ASP A 120 -1.31 -1.16 1.84
C ASP A 120 -2.14 -0.19 2.71
N PHE A 121 -3.48 -0.27 2.69
CA PHE A 121 -4.35 0.54 3.55
C PHE A 121 -4.29 0.11 5.01
N ALA A 122 -4.05 -1.17 5.30
CA ALA A 122 -3.78 -1.62 6.66
C ALA A 122 -2.45 -1.03 7.19
N ALA A 123 -1.44 -0.89 6.33
CA ALA A 123 -0.20 -0.19 6.68
C ALA A 123 -0.44 1.30 6.95
N MET A 124 -1.23 1.98 6.09
CA MET A 124 -1.63 3.37 6.32
C MET A 124 -2.39 3.55 7.63
N ALA A 125 -3.39 2.72 7.90
CA ALA A 125 -4.15 2.78 9.15
C ALA A 125 -3.25 2.60 10.37
N ARG A 126 -2.28 1.68 10.30
CA ARG A 126 -1.30 1.47 11.38
C ARG A 126 -0.40 2.68 11.62
N ALA A 127 -0.15 3.50 10.61
CA ALA A 127 0.65 4.71 10.72
C ALA A 127 -0.11 5.88 11.38
N LEU A 128 -1.45 5.94 11.26
CA LEU A 128 -2.25 7.06 11.73
C LEU A 128 -1.94 7.50 13.17
N PRO A 129 -1.80 6.61 14.16
CA PRO A 129 -1.57 7.01 15.55
C PRO A 129 -0.20 7.65 15.80
N VAL A 130 0.76 7.48 14.88
CA VAL A 130 2.15 7.96 15.02
C VAL A 130 2.47 9.11 14.09
N LEU A 131 1.54 9.52 13.22
CA LEU A 131 1.71 10.68 12.36
C LEU A 131 1.75 11.96 13.21
N LYS A 132 2.66 12.86 12.85
CA LYS A 132 2.82 14.17 13.47
C LYS A 132 2.12 15.25 12.65
N ALA A 133 1.90 16.41 13.26
CA ALA A 133 1.20 17.52 12.60
C ALA A 133 1.89 18.01 11.31
N ASP A 134 3.20 17.89 11.22
CA ASP A 134 3.98 18.20 10.01
C ASP A 134 3.81 17.18 8.86
N HIS A 135 3.22 16.03 9.15
CA HIS A 135 2.87 15.02 8.15
C HIS A 135 1.41 15.17 7.65
N LEU A 136 0.64 16.12 8.20
CA LEU A 136 -0.79 16.22 7.98
C LEU A 136 -1.18 17.61 7.51
N GLU A 137 -2.11 17.66 6.57
CA GLU A 137 -2.83 18.87 6.19
C GLU A 137 -4.28 18.77 6.66
N ALA A 138 -4.73 19.75 7.42
CA ALA A 138 -6.09 19.76 7.97
C ALA A 138 -7.11 20.13 6.87
N ILE A 139 -8.06 19.25 6.61
CA ILE A 139 -9.17 19.47 5.70
C ILE A 139 -10.46 19.52 6.52
N GLY A 140 -11.04 20.69 6.65
CA GLY A 140 -12.24 20.92 7.46
C GLY A 140 -11.94 21.28 8.90
N GLY A 141 -12.98 21.27 9.75
CA GLY A 141 -12.89 21.60 11.16
C GLY A 141 -13.02 20.40 12.08
N GLY A 142 -12.60 20.56 13.31
CA GLY A 142 -12.68 19.55 14.36
C GLY A 142 -11.35 19.36 15.07
N GLU A 143 -11.41 18.78 16.26
CA GLU A 143 -10.23 18.44 17.05
C GLU A 143 -10.05 16.93 17.10
N ALA A 144 -8.81 16.48 16.98
CA ALA A 144 -8.47 15.07 17.12
C ALA A 144 -8.80 14.58 18.54
N ALA A 145 -9.56 13.51 18.64
CA ALA A 145 -9.88 12.88 19.93
C ALA A 145 -8.92 11.72 20.20
N PRO A 146 -8.08 11.80 21.24
CA PRO A 146 -7.12 10.74 21.56
C PRO A 146 -7.81 9.39 21.76
N HIS A 147 -7.16 8.32 21.30
CA HIS A 147 -7.62 6.93 21.45
C HIS A 147 -9.03 6.62 20.92
N LYS A 148 -9.56 7.49 20.05
CA LYS A 148 -10.79 7.18 19.31
C LYS A 148 -10.47 6.48 17.99
N PRO A 149 -11.42 5.69 17.43
CA PRO A 149 -11.24 5.06 16.14
C PRO A 149 -10.82 6.07 15.06
N MET A 150 -9.83 5.69 14.26
CA MET A 150 -9.37 6.46 13.10
C MET A 150 -9.61 5.65 11.82
N VAL A 151 -9.79 6.30 10.70
CA VAL A 151 -10.01 5.68 9.39
C VAL A 151 -9.03 6.26 8.39
N ALA A 152 -8.32 5.40 7.68
CA ALA A 152 -7.59 5.74 6.45
C ALA A 152 -8.51 5.51 5.25
N ILE A 153 -8.70 6.51 4.42
CA ILE A 153 -9.44 6.43 3.16
C ILE A 153 -8.58 7.06 2.08
N GLY A 154 -8.39 6.38 0.96
CA GLY A 154 -7.56 6.91 -0.12
C GLY A 154 -8.06 6.47 -1.49
N PRO A 155 -8.44 7.44 -2.36
CA PRO A 155 -8.64 7.18 -3.77
C PRO A 155 -7.28 7.04 -4.47
N GLY A 156 -7.12 5.94 -5.20
CA GLY A 156 -5.93 5.65 -6.01
C GLY A 156 -6.35 4.95 -7.29
N THR A 157 -5.75 3.82 -7.62
CA THR A 157 -6.25 2.89 -8.67
C THR A 157 -7.65 2.38 -8.34
N GLY A 158 -7.89 2.07 -7.04
CA GLY A 158 -9.19 1.82 -6.42
C GLY A 158 -9.44 2.79 -5.27
N THR A 159 -10.35 2.43 -4.35
CA THR A 159 -10.62 3.20 -3.12
C THR A 159 -10.36 2.29 -1.93
N GLY A 160 -9.19 2.46 -1.33
CA GLY A 160 -8.82 1.71 -0.14
C GLY A 160 -9.42 2.32 1.13
N VAL A 161 -9.79 1.48 2.08
CA VAL A 161 -10.30 1.87 3.39
C VAL A 161 -9.80 0.89 4.44
N ALA A 162 -9.21 1.41 5.50
CA ALA A 162 -8.88 0.63 6.69
C ALA A 162 -9.07 1.47 7.94
N SER A 163 -9.28 0.82 9.06
CA SER A 163 -9.51 1.49 10.35
C SER A 163 -8.50 1.05 11.38
N VAL A 164 -8.29 1.89 12.38
CA VAL A 164 -7.57 1.53 13.60
C VAL A 164 -8.42 1.87 14.81
N VAL A 165 -8.50 0.92 15.73
CA VAL A 165 -9.09 1.09 17.04
C VAL A 165 -8.03 0.83 18.11
N PHE A 166 -8.33 1.12 19.36
CA PHE A 166 -7.38 0.95 20.46
C PHE A 166 -7.94 -0.02 21.48
N ASP A 167 -7.08 -0.87 21.99
CA ASP A 167 -7.41 -1.75 23.11
C ASP A 167 -7.45 -0.99 24.45
N GLN A 168 -7.64 -1.72 25.55
CA GLN A 168 -7.73 -1.15 26.89
C GLN A 168 -6.41 -0.50 27.34
N ASP A 169 -5.29 -0.97 26.82
CA ASP A 169 -3.94 -0.46 27.10
C ASP A 169 -3.52 0.66 26.15
N GLY A 170 -4.38 1.02 25.20
CA GLY A 170 -4.12 2.05 24.19
C GLY A 170 -3.28 1.56 23.02
N ALA A 171 -3.10 0.25 22.86
CA ALA A 171 -2.38 -0.30 21.72
C ALA A 171 -3.26 -0.31 20.45
N PRO A 172 -2.73 0.08 19.28
CA PRO A 172 -3.51 0.15 18.06
C PRO A 172 -3.78 -1.25 17.48
N ILE A 173 -5.05 -1.51 17.18
CA ILE A 173 -5.54 -2.70 16.48
C ILE A 173 -6.04 -2.25 15.11
N VAL A 174 -5.39 -2.73 14.05
CA VAL A 174 -5.78 -2.42 12.67
C VAL A 174 -6.91 -3.34 12.24
N LEU A 175 -7.93 -2.76 11.64
CA LEU A 175 -9.06 -3.43 11.02
C LEU A 175 -9.00 -3.18 9.52
N PRO A 176 -8.46 -4.12 8.72
CA PRO A 176 -8.54 -4.05 7.27
C PRO A 176 -10.01 -4.00 6.83
N GLY A 177 -10.29 -3.28 5.74
CA GLY A 177 -11.65 -3.12 5.25
C GLY A 177 -11.70 -2.92 3.73
N GLU A 178 -12.88 -3.22 3.19
CA GLU A 178 -13.21 -3.07 1.76
C GLU A 178 -14.28 -1.97 1.58
N GLY A 179 -14.10 -0.85 2.28
CA GLY A 179 -15.08 0.24 2.30
C GLY A 179 -15.31 0.92 0.95
N GLY A 180 -14.35 0.84 0.02
CA GLY A 180 -14.54 1.29 -1.37
C GLY A 180 -15.59 0.49 -2.13
N HIS A 181 -15.87 -0.74 -1.70
CA HIS A 181 -16.86 -1.61 -2.32
C HIS A 181 -18.29 -1.43 -1.79
N VAL A 182 -18.57 -0.51 -0.86
CA VAL A 182 -19.94 -0.19 -0.46
C VAL A 182 -20.69 0.47 -1.62
N ASP A 183 -22.02 0.30 -1.65
CA ASP A 183 -22.84 0.87 -2.72
C ASP A 183 -22.85 2.39 -2.66
N PHE A 184 -22.80 3.03 -3.82
CA PHE A 184 -22.98 4.48 -3.94
C PHE A 184 -24.42 4.86 -3.60
N ALA A 185 -24.58 5.74 -2.60
CA ALA A 185 -25.85 6.29 -2.15
C ALA A 185 -25.99 7.74 -2.59
N PRO A 186 -26.71 8.06 -3.69
CA PRO A 186 -26.90 9.42 -4.19
C PRO A 186 -27.77 10.23 -3.24
N ILE A 187 -27.41 11.51 -3.01
CA ILE A 187 -28.14 12.46 -2.18
C ILE A 187 -28.89 13.49 -3.05
N THR A 188 -28.33 13.83 -4.21
CA THR A 188 -28.86 14.83 -5.13
C THR A 188 -29.45 14.22 -6.39
N ASP A 189 -30.31 14.95 -7.10
CA ASP A 189 -30.91 14.52 -8.37
C ASP A 189 -29.84 14.24 -9.44
N ILE A 190 -28.74 15.01 -9.47
CA ILE A 190 -27.67 14.80 -10.44
C ILE A 190 -26.92 13.52 -10.12
N GLU A 191 -26.65 13.23 -8.84
CA GLU A 191 -26.02 11.97 -8.42
C GLU A 191 -26.93 10.76 -8.73
N ALA A 192 -28.25 10.89 -8.55
CA ALA A 192 -29.19 9.83 -8.92
C ALA A 192 -29.16 9.55 -10.44
N LYS A 193 -29.03 10.60 -11.27
CA LYS A 193 -28.88 10.46 -12.73
C LYS A 193 -27.54 9.79 -13.08
N ILE A 194 -26.43 10.19 -12.43
CA ILE A 194 -25.13 9.56 -12.59
C ILE A 194 -25.21 8.07 -12.23
N LEU A 195 -25.78 7.74 -11.06
CA LEU A 195 -25.97 6.36 -10.63
C LEU A 195 -26.76 5.55 -11.67
N SER A 196 -27.82 6.13 -12.24
CA SER A 196 -28.63 5.45 -13.28
C SER A 196 -27.80 5.12 -14.52
N ARG A 197 -26.93 6.03 -14.99
CA ARG A 197 -26.00 5.81 -16.13
C ARG A 197 -24.99 4.73 -15.80
N LEU A 198 -24.35 4.81 -14.65
CA LEU A 198 -23.35 3.85 -14.23
C LEU A 198 -23.93 2.45 -13.97
N ARG A 199 -25.17 2.36 -13.47
CA ARG A 199 -25.88 1.06 -13.36
C ARG A 199 -26.12 0.40 -14.69
N ALA A 200 -26.46 1.14 -15.73
CA ALA A 200 -26.63 0.58 -17.07
C ALA A 200 -25.33 -0.03 -17.60
N GLN A 201 -24.18 0.49 -17.20
CA GLN A 201 -22.87 0.03 -17.60
C GLN A 201 -22.32 -1.11 -16.73
N PHE A 202 -22.44 -1.00 -15.42
CA PHE A 202 -21.75 -1.87 -14.44
C PHE A 202 -22.69 -2.81 -13.67
N GLY A 203 -23.98 -2.65 -13.76
CA GLY A 203 -24.98 -3.33 -12.93
C GLY A 203 -24.99 -2.77 -11.52
N ARG A 204 -23.98 -3.09 -10.72
CA ARG A 204 -23.74 -2.56 -9.37
C ARG A 204 -22.73 -1.42 -9.40
N VAL A 205 -22.98 -0.37 -8.63
CA VAL A 205 -22.09 0.81 -8.56
C VAL A 205 -21.62 1.00 -7.13
N SER A 206 -20.35 0.68 -6.88
CA SER A 206 -19.68 0.95 -5.62
C SER A 206 -19.13 2.37 -5.56
N ILE A 207 -18.79 2.83 -4.36
CA ILE A 207 -18.08 4.12 -4.15
C ILE A 207 -16.80 4.17 -4.98
N GLU A 208 -16.05 3.10 -5.07
CA GLU A 208 -14.84 2.99 -5.88
C GLU A 208 -15.08 3.31 -7.37
N ARG A 209 -16.25 2.99 -7.92
CA ARG A 209 -16.61 3.34 -9.30
C ARG A 209 -16.68 4.83 -9.58
N LEU A 210 -16.65 5.66 -8.51
CA LEU A 210 -16.68 7.12 -8.57
C LEU A 210 -15.41 7.74 -7.97
N LEU A 211 -14.91 7.22 -6.84
CA LEU A 211 -13.81 7.79 -6.08
C LEU A 211 -12.48 7.05 -6.32
N CYS A 212 -12.04 7.04 -7.58
CA CYS A 212 -10.71 6.56 -7.97
C CYS A 212 -10.33 7.21 -9.30
N GLY A 213 -9.12 6.96 -9.81
CA GLY A 213 -8.68 7.52 -11.09
C GLY A 213 -9.66 7.25 -12.25
N THR A 214 -10.06 5.99 -12.43
CA THR A 214 -11.07 5.63 -13.44
C THR A 214 -12.47 6.14 -13.10
N GLY A 215 -12.77 6.35 -11.83
CA GLY A 215 -14.04 6.89 -11.34
C GLY A 215 -14.30 8.32 -11.80
N ILE A 216 -13.26 9.16 -11.83
CA ILE A 216 -13.35 10.52 -12.37
C ILE A 216 -13.83 10.46 -13.83
N MET A 217 -13.31 9.54 -14.63
CA MET A 217 -13.74 9.36 -16.01
C MET A 217 -15.19 8.83 -16.12
N ASN A 218 -15.60 7.97 -15.19
CA ASN A 218 -16.97 7.49 -15.13
C ASN A 218 -17.96 8.63 -14.86
N ILE A 219 -17.65 9.50 -13.88
CA ILE A 219 -18.43 10.70 -13.58
C ILE A 219 -18.46 11.65 -14.77
N TYR A 220 -17.30 11.94 -15.40
CA TYR A 220 -17.20 12.82 -16.54
C TYR A 220 -18.08 12.35 -17.70
N ARG A 221 -18.01 11.07 -18.08
CA ARG A 221 -18.84 10.49 -19.15
C ARG A 221 -20.32 10.57 -18.82
N ALA A 222 -20.71 10.17 -17.62
CA ALA A 222 -22.10 10.22 -17.18
C ALA A 222 -22.66 11.65 -17.20
N LEU A 223 -21.88 12.64 -16.76
CA LEU A 223 -22.27 14.06 -16.80
C LEU A 223 -22.37 14.58 -18.23
N SER A 224 -21.46 14.21 -19.12
CA SER A 224 -21.52 14.60 -20.53
C SER A 224 -22.78 14.08 -21.20
N GLU A 225 -23.14 12.81 -20.97
CA GLU A 225 -24.39 12.22 -21.47
C GLU A 225 -25.64 12.91 -20.91
N ILE A 226 -25.66 13.22 -19.60
CA ILE A 226 -26.78 13.90 -18.94
C ILE A 226 -26.99 15.30 -19.48
N ARG A 227 -25.92 15.96 -19.96
CA ARG A 227 -25.92 17.33 -20.47
C ARG A 227 -25.94 17.43 -21.99
N ASP A 228 -26.09 16.31 -22.69
CA ASP A 228 -26.02 16.20 -24.15
C ASP A 228 -24.73 16.83 -24.74
N MET A 229 -23.61 16.66 -24.02
CA MET A 229 -22.29 17.14 -24.45
C MET A 229 -21.50 16.00 -25.10
N SER A 230 -20.69 16.37 -26.10
CA SER A 230 -19.76 15.41 -26.70
C SER A 230 -18.70 14.96 -25.69
N VAL A 231 -18.52 13.64 -25.55
CA VAL A 231 -17.45 13.08 -24.71
C VAL A 231 -16.11 13.26 -25.44
N VAL A 232 -15.19 13.98 -24.82
CA VAL A 232 -13.80 14.06 -25.27
C VAL A 232 -13.01 12.93 -24.59
N HIS A 233 -12.13 12.25 -25.33
CA HIS A 233 -11.23 11.27 -24.74
C HIS A 233 -10.15 12.00 -23.94
N LEU A 234 -10.32 11.98 -22.62
CA LEU A 234 -9.38 12.56 -21.66
C LEU A 234 -8.81 11.45 -20.77
N THR A 235 -7.66 11.69 -20.19
CA THR A 235 -7.13 10.89 -19.08
C THR A 235 -7.66 11.41 -17.76
N PRO A 236 -7.62 10.63 -16.66
CA PRO A 236 -8.02 11.10 -15.34
C PRO A 236 -7.31 12.40 -14.93
N GLU A 237 -6.02 12.53 -15.26
CA GLU A 237 -5.18 13.69 -14.94
C GLU A 237 -5.60 14.96 -15.72
N ALA A 238 -6.22 14.78 -16.88
CA ALA A 238 -6.71 15.90 -17.69
C ALA A 238 -8.11 16.39 -17.27
N VAL A 239 -8.82 15.63 -16.45
CA VAL A 239 -10.16 15.97 -15.93
C VAL A 239 -10.08 16.59 -14.52
N GLY A 240 -9.03 16.22 -13.75
CA GLY A 240 -8.82 16.65 -12.35
C GLY A 240 -8.20 18.05 -12.18
#